data_3c1c0a0672522d39af18eba2ebf0810d
#
_entry.id   3c1c0a0672522d39af18eba2ebf0810d
#
_cell.length_a   1.000
_cell.length_b   1.000
_cell.length_c   1.000
_cell.angle_alpha   90.00
_cell.angle_beta   90.00
_cell.angle_gamma   90.00
#
_symmetry.space_group_name_H-M   'P 1'
#
loop_
_entity.id
_entity.type
_entity.pdbx_description
1 polymer ?
#
loop_
_entity_poly.entity_id
_entity_poly.type
_entity_poly.pdbx_seq_one_letter_code
_entity_poly.pdbx_strand_id
1 'polypeptide(L)'
;MSGASLAPAQWNPANRQWGKDDADDYRVVTFNIQDRICSTNLKQEGQNAWTAIAVQIAALKPDVLVMVECGDNNANGTGAAQGYDTVDTVARLTTTLNLFVHGGTDPYVAGNPAVTAYVTKYAPTFDLPYMYVSDQTDNFNRNVVLSRFPLADLNGDARTAIGTFTLSADAANPYYTAGNAGVRGFLFAEINLPDDRYGGDFVMGGGHLKSGGASGDLSERLVASQRIAYYIDAIFNGLGGNTPDPNFRCSNFPRPNKVLTAQTPVVWAGDFNEDELNNGRDGPVLWTTRAAATSPGATDGTDRDRTDSSYDDSRDPFTNNRNTQGSNANNKLDYICWQDSIAVLRRSFVFRASTMPSTATPPEFANFPGLYFNISAFTDHRAVVADFVLPSPLVPSGHVLTGPADFSQNLGKQPTLGWTAGARVSSYQLAVSTNSDLSSPIYTAPVPSSGPYSLQIPAGLLANCGTYYWSVSATNRGGTALSPSGVWSFQVRGLCDINIDGFVDDTDFVLFATAYDLFETPDGDFNGDGFTDDADFVLFANAYDALLACP
;
A
#
# COMPACT_ATOMS: atom_id res chain seq x y z
N MET A 1 25.53 -10.34 -14.24
CA MET A 1 25.81 -9.65 -12.96
C MET A 1 24.59 -9.88 -12.09
N SER A 2 24.73 -10.69 -11.04
CA SER A 2 23.66 -10.95 -10.07
C SER A 2 23.35 -9.65 -9.35
N GLY A 3 22.17 -9.09 -9.59
CA GLY A 3 21.65 -8.00 -8.79
C GLY A 3 21.50 -8.51 -7.36
N ALA A 4 22.38 -8.06 -6.48
CA ALA A 4 22.18 -8.25 -5.05
C ALA A 4 20.88 -7.54 -4.70
N SER A 5 19.85 -8.30 -4.36
CA SER A 5 18.69 -7.80 -3.64
C SER A 5 19.23 -7.12 -2.40
N LEU A 6 19.13 -5.79 -2.35
CA LEU A 6 19.37 -5.07 -1.11
C LEU A 6 18.38 -5.63 -0.10
N ALA A 7 18.90 -6.29 0.92
CA ALA A 7 18.08 -6.69 2.05
C ALA A 7 17.28 -5.47 2.52
N PRO A 8 15.98 -5.62 2.83
CA PRO A 8 15.17 -4.51 3.34
C PRO A 8 15.92 -3.89 4.51
N ALA A 9 15.88 -2.57 4.60
CA ALA A 9 16.54 -1.83 5.66
C ALA A 9 15.91 -2.28 6.99
N GLN A 10 16.59 -3.12 7.73
CA GLN A 10 16.15 -3.60 9.03
C GLN A 10 15.97 -2.40 9.96
N TRP A 11 14.95 -2.46 10.81
CA TRP A 11 14.76 -1.50 11.87
C TRP A 11 15.98 -1.53 12.82
N ASN A 12 16.73 -0.47 12.80
CA ASN A 12 17.81 -0.24 13.76
C ASN A 12 18.04 1.27 13.91
N PRO A 13 17.22 1.96 14.75
CA PRO A 13 17.33 3.39 14.95
C PRO A 13 18.73 3.86 15.36
N ALA A 14 19.44 3.07 16.18
CA ALA A 14 20.81 3.40 16.59
C ALA A 14 21.78 3.53 15.40
N ASN A 15 21.46 2.89 14.28
CA ASN A 15 22.23 2.93 13.02
C ASN A 15 21.50 3.75 11.93
N ARG A 16 20.63 4.68 12.29
CA ARG A 16 19.85 5.55 11.37
C ARG A 16 18.83 4.81 10.51
N GLN A 17 18.52 3.57 10.82
CA GLN A 17 17.56 2.75 10.09
C GLN A 17 16.18 2.86 10.74
N TRP A 18 15.36 3.74 10.21
CA TRP A 18 13.99 4.02 10.67
C TRP A 18 12.92 3.38 9.77
N GLY A 19 13.36 2.57 8.81
CA GLY A 19 12.49 1.85 7.90
C GLY A 19 11.67 0.75 8.58
N LYS A 20 10.77 0.16 7.82
CA LYS A 20 10.01 -1.04 8.22
C LYS A 20 10.93 -2.26 8.24
N ASP A 21 10.63 -3.27 9.07
CA ASP A 21 11.39 -4.54 9.06
C ASP A 21 11.13 -5.34 7.78
N ASP A 22 9.89 -5.32 7.32
CA ASP A 22 9.45 -5.93 6.09
C ASP A 22 8.89 -4.85 5.15
N ALA A 23 9.17 -4.94 3.87
CA ALA A 23 8.63 -4.01 2.88
C ALA A 23 7.09 -4.07 2.81
N ASP A 24 6.51 -5.22 3.14
CA ASP A 24 5.08 -5.46 3.15
C ASP A 24 4.39 -5.11 4.47
N ASP A 25 5.12 -4.72 5.51
CA ASP A 25 4.50 -4.10 6.68
C ASP A 25 3.77 -2.82 6.26
N TYR A 26 2.65 -2.54 6.90
CA TYR A 26 1.86 -1.33 6.65
C TYR A 26 2.09 -0.32 7.75
N ARG A 27 2.71 0.83 7.41
CA ARG A 27 3.06 1.86 8.38
C ARG A 27 1.97 2.90 8.50
N VAL A 28 1.43 3.04 9.70
CA VAL A 28 0.51 4.09 10.12
C VAL A 28 1.26 5.13 10.93
N VAL A 29 1.06 6.40 10.63
CA VAL A 29 1.58 7.51 11.41
C VAL A 29 0.44 8.46 11.77
N THR A 30 0.37 8.88 13.03
CA THR A 30 -0.47 10.01 13.46
C THR A 30 0.39 11.13 14.00
N PHE A 31 0.00 12.36 13.66
CA PHE A 31 0.75 13.54 14.06
C PHE A 31 -0.17 14.76 14.26
N ASN A 32 -0.28 15.27 15.47
CA ASN A 32 -0.81 16.60 15.74
C ASN A 32 0.27 17.63 15.37
N ILE A 33 -0.02 18.48 14.40
CA ILE A 33 0.95 19.39 13.80
C ILE A 33 0.79 20.84 14.26
N GLN A 34 -0.09 21.11 15.19
CA GLN A 34 -0.23 22.42 15.85
C GLN A 34 -0.36 23.58 14.84
N ASP A 35 -1.33 23.54 13.94
CA ASP A 35 -1.59 24.56 12.89
C ASP A 35 -0.42 24.82 11.92
N ARG A 36 0.61 23.99 11.95
CA ARG A 36 1.86 24.29 11.21
C ARG A 36 1.79 23.94 9.73
N ILE A 37 0.73 23.29 9.27
CA ILE A 37 0.45 23.06 7.84
C ILE A 37 -0.87 23.77 7.50
N CYS A 38 -0.75 25.00 7.03
CA CYS A 38 -1.86 25.82 6.59
C CYS A 38 -1.45 26.66 5.37
N SER A 39 -2.42 27.25 4.68
CA SER A 39 -2.19 27.96 3.43
C SER A 39 -1.28 29.19 3.58
N THR A 40 -1.24 29.76 4.76
CA THR A 40 -0.48 30.99 5.07
C THR A 40 0.92 30.74 5.61
N ASN A 41 1.31 29.49 5.88
CA ASN A 41 2.66 29.16 6.34
C ASN A 41 3.72 29.52 5.31
N LEU A 42 4.92 29.83 5.82
CA LEU A 42 6.12 29.94 5.01
C LEU A 42 6.58 28.53 4.57
N LYS A 43 6.58 28.28 3.26
CA LYS A 43 6.88 26.99 2.63
C LYS A 43 8.31 26.93 2.06
N GLN A 44 9.19 27.80 2.55
CA GLN A 44 10.60 27.84 2.19
C GLN A 44 11.43 27.04 3.19
N GLU A 45 12.58 26.54 2.74
CA GLU A 45 13.55 25.89 3.61
C GLU A 45 14.03 26.86 4.68
N GLY A 46 14.02 26.39 5.92
CA GLY A 46 14.40 27.21 7.06
C GLY A 46 14.25 26.47 8.37
N GLN A 47 14.68 27.09 9.46
CA GLN A 47 14.35 26.64 10.82
C GLN A 47 12.91 27.00 11.14
N ASN A 48 11.98 26.31 10.51
CA ASN A 48 10.54 26.54 10.65
C ASN A 48 9.79 25.20 10.76
N ALA A 49 8.55 25.27 11.16
CA ALA A 49 7.71 24.10 11.38
C ALA A 49 7.45 23.32 10.08
N TRP A 50 7.22 24.03 8.97
CA TRP A 50 6.95 23.40 7.68
C TRP A 50 8.11 22.47 7.26
N THR A 51 9.35 22.97 7.28
CA THR A 51 10.54 22.15 6.99
C THR A 51 10.71 21.01 8.00
N ALA A 52 10.52 21.31 9.30
CA ALA A 52 10.66 20.32 10.37
C ALA A 52 9.68 19.14 10.22
N ILE A 53 8.43 19.42 9.86
CA ILE A 53 7.41 18.37 9.64
C ILE A 53 7.73 17.61 8.35
N ALA A 54 8.09 18.29 7.26
CA ALA A 54 8.41 17.66 5.98
C ALA A 54 9.57 16.65 6.09
N VAL A 55 10.66 16.99 6.79
CA VAL A 55 11.79 16.06 6.97
C VAL A 55 11.44 14.89 7.90
N GLN A 56 10.54 15.07 8.88
CA GLN A 56 10.06 13.97 9.72
C GLN A 56 9.22 12.98 8.91
N ILE A 57 8.28 13.47 8.10
CA ILE A 57 7.46 12.60 7.24
C ILE A 57 8.34 11.89 6.19
N ALA A 58 9.30 12.61 5.60
CA ALA A 58 10.27 12.03 4.68
C ALA A 58 11.12 10.92 5.32
N ALA A 59 11.47 11.05 6.60
CA ALA A 59 12.21 10.02 7.34
C ALA A 59 11.35 8.82 7.71
N LEU A 60 10.09 9.04 8.09
CA LEU A 60 9.17 8.00 8.53
C LEU A 60 8.57 7.20 7.37
N LYS A 61 8.32 7.83 6.22
CA LYS A 61 7.74 7.21 5.01
C LYS A 61 6.48 6.39 5.30
N PRO A 62 5.41 7.00 5.88
CA PRO A 62 4.19 6.29 6.21
C PRO A 62 3.48 5.73 4.96
N ASP A 63 2.79 4.59 5.08
CA ASP A 63 1.85 4.12 4.07
C ASP A 63 0.53 4.90 4.18
N VAL A 64 0.16 5.27 5.41
CA VAL A 64 -0.93 6.21 5.69
C VAL A 64 -0.55 7.16 6.82
N LEU A 65 -0.87 8.42 6.64
CA LEU A 65 -0.60 9.50 7.59
C LEU A 65 -1.90 10.19 7.99
N VAL A 66 -2.20 10.18 9.29
CA VAL A 66 -3.24 11.02 9.88
C VAL A 66 -2.58 12.26 10.44
N MET A 67 -3.01 13.44 10.00
CA MET A 67 -2.61 14.68 10.63
C MET A 67 -3.83 15.38 11.21
N VAL A 68 -3.69 15.90 12.40
CA VAL A 68 -4.71 16.69 13.07
C VAL A 68 -4.17 18.10 13.35
N GLU A 69 -5.06 19.04 13.60
CA GLU A 69 -4.75 20.47 13.63
C GLU A 69 -4.15 20.96 12.31
N CYS A 70 -4.76 20.57 11.18
CA CYS A 70 -4.37 21.07 9.86
C CYS A 70 -5.23 22.26 9.44
N GLY A 71 -4.63 23.17 8.66
CA GLY A 71 -5.27 24.41 8.25
C GLY A 71 -5.13 25.50 9.30
N ASP A 72 -5.56 26.69 8.92
CA ASP A 72 -5.43 27.87 9.76
C ASP A 72 -6.62 28.02 10.71
N ASN A 73 -6.43 28.70 11.81
CA ASN A 73 -7.48 29.14 12.70
C ASN A 73 -7.25 30.54 13.26
N ASN A 74 -8.28 31.17 13.76
CA ASN A 74 -8.24 32.53 14.27
C ASN A 74 -7.42 32.69 15.56
N ALA A 75 -7.10 31.61 16.25
CA ALA A 75 -6.47 31.66 17.57
C ALA A 75 -4.95 31.60 17.52
N ASN A 76 -4.36 31.04 16.48
CA ASN A 76 -2.90 30.86 16.41
C ASN A 76 -2.15 32.05 15.79
N GLY A 77 -2.84 33.01 15.22
CA GLY A 77 -2.28 34.21 14.64
C GLY A 77 -1.60 34.03 13.27
N THR A 78 -1.53 32.85 12.71
CA THR A 78 -0.91 32.61 11.42
C THR A 78 -1.77 33.18 10.28
N GLY A 79 -3.07 32.98 10.33
CA GLY A 79 -4.01 33.52 9.36
C GLY A 79 -4.12 35.03 9.41
N ALA A 80 -4.23 35.59 10.60
CA ALA A 80 -4.32 37.02 10.81
C ALA A 80 -3.09 37.77 10.28
N ALA A 81 -1.89 37.22 10.48
CA ALA A 81 -0.65 37.80 9.98
C ALA A 81 -0.58 37.88 8.45
N GLN A 82 -1.35 37.02 7.76
CA GLN A 82 -1.44 36.95 6.30
C GLN A 82 -2.79 37.48 5.76
N GLY A 83 -3.65 38.02 6.64
CA GLY A 83 -4.97 38.51 6.28
C GLY A 83 -6.06 37.42 6.17
N TYR A 84 -5.84 36.24 6.78
CA TYR A 84 -6.81 35.16 6.88
C TYR A 84 -7.12 34.86 8.34
N ASP A 85 -8.39 34.99 8.72
CA ASP A 85 -8.88 34.81 10.08
C ASP A 85 -9.75 33.56 10.23
N THR A 86 -9.72 32.64 9.29
CA THR A 86 -10.62 31.49 9.26
C THR A 86 -9.89 30.21 8.93
N VAL A 87 -10.43 29.11 9.37
CA VAL A 87 -9.94 27.78 9.00
C VAL A 87 -9.90 27.63 7.48
N ASP A 88 -8.82 27.10 6.95
CA ASP A 88 -8.71 26.79 5.52
C ASP A 88 -9.90 25.95 5.04
N THR A 89 -10.49 26.32 3.90
CA THR A 89 -11.49 25.48 3.25
C THR A 89 -10.90 24.13 2.84
N VAL A 90 -11.73 23.12 2.62
CA VAL A 90 -11.28 21.82 2.11
C VAL A 90 -10.40 21.97 0.87
N ALA A 91 -10.85 22.74 -0.13
CA ALA A 91 -10.10 22.95 -1.35
C ALA A 91 -8.77 23.68 -1.11
N ARG A 92 -8.74 24.67 -0.22
CA ARG A 92 -7.55 25.43 0.12
C ARG A 92 -6.51 24.55 0.84
N LEU A 93 -6.96 23.77 1.82
CA LEU A 93 -6.07 22.86 2.54
C LEU A 93 -5.60 21.70 1.65
N THR A 94 -6.44 21.16 0.77
CA THR A 94 -6.03 20.14 -0.22
C THR A 94 -4.91 20.66 -1.11
N THR A 95 -5.01 21.89 -1.62
CA THR A 95 -3.94 22.53 -2.39
C THR A 95 -2.67 22.68 -1.56
N THR A 96 -2.81 23.11 -0.30
CA THR A 96 -1.68 23.28 0.63
C THR A 96 -0.97 21.95 0.92
N LEU A 97 -1.72 20.87 1.12
CA LEU A 97 -1.17 19.53 1.33
C LEU A 97 -0.46 18.99 0.08
N ASN A 98 -0.99 19.29 -1.11
CA ASN A 98 -0.28 18.98 -2.36
C ASN A 98 1.06 19.71 -2.44
N LEU A 99 1.10 20.98 -2.06
CA LEU A 99 2.35 21.75 -1.97
C LEU A 99 3.29 21.17 -0.91
N PHE A 100 2.76 20.69 0.22
CA PHE A 100 3.54 20.09 1.28
C PHE A 100 4.18 18.74 0.85
N VAL A 101 3.48 17.94 0.07
CA VAL A 101 4.00 16.64 -0.41
C VAL A 101 4.87 16.81 -1.65
N HIS A 102 4.41 17.56 -2.66
CA HIS A 102 4.98 17.56 -4.01
C HIS A 102 5.71 18.86 -4.39
N GLY A 103 5.54 19.93 -3.60
CA GLY A 103 6.03 21.26 -3.99
C GLY A 103 5.19 21.91 -5.10
N GLY A 104 5.70 22.95 -5.68
CA GLY A 104 5.03 23.70 -6.75
C GLY A 104 5.07 25.20 -6.52
N THR A 105 4.07 25.92 -7.04
CA THR A 105 3.90 27.37 -6.85
C THR A 105 2.81 27.63 -5.83
N ASP A 106 3.11 28.40 -4.80
CA ASP A 106 2.16 28.73 -3.73
C ASP A 106 1.19 29.84 -4.18
N PRO A 107 -0.10 29.54 -4.38
CA PRO A 107 -1.07 30.54 -4.83
C PRO A 107 -1.59 31.42 -3.69
N TYR A 108 -1.22 31.16 -2.44
CA TYR A 108 -1.77 31.80 -1.25
C TYR A 108 -0.85 32.85 -0.65
N VAL A 109 0.39 32.93 -1.14
CA VAL A 109 1.37 33.92 -0.71
C VAL A 109 1.60 34.91 -1.85
N ALA A 110 1.71 36.22 -1.50
CA ALA A 110 1.93 37.27 -2.49
C ALA A 110 3.18 37.01 -3.34
N GLY A 111 3.05 37.19 -4.65
CA GLY A 111 4.11 36.90 -5.61
C GLY A 111 4.20 35.44 -6.04
N ASN A 112 3.30 34.58 -5.56
CA ASN A 112 3.24 33.16 -5.90
C ASN A 112 4.63 32.48 -5.87
N PRO A 113 5.30 32.45 -4.72
CA PRO A 113 6.65 31.91 -4.62
C PRO A 113 6.66 30.40 -4.87
N ALA A 114 7.80 29.89 -5.33
CA ALA A 114 8.03 28.45 -5.38
C ALA A 114 8.11 27.86 -3.96
N VAL A 115 7.50 26.72 -3.75
CA VAL A 115 7.64 25.91 -2.53
C VAL A 115 8.97 25.16 -2.60
N THR A 116 9.86 25.38 -1.66
CA THR A 116 11.20 24.79 -1.65
C THR A 116 11.40 23.71 -0.61
N ALA A 117 10.53 23.63 0.40
CA ALA A 117 10.53 22.60 1.43
C ALA A 117 9.31 21.69 1.25
N TYR A 118 9.50 20.45 0.84
CA TYR A 118 8.41 19.50 0.62
C TYR A 118 8.89 18.04 0.72
N VAL A 119 7.96 17.14 1.01
CA VAL A 119 8.28 15.77 1.39
C VAL A 119 9.02 15.01 0.28
N THR A 120 8.52 15.02 -0.96
CA THR A 120 9.15 14.26 -2.06
C THR A 120 10.50 14.81 -2.50
N LYS A 121 10.82 16.06 -2.19
CA LYS A 121 12.18 16.60 -2.36
C LYS A 121 13.17 15.90 -1.42
N TYR A 122 12.78 15.66 -0.18
CA TYR A 122 13.64 15.05 0.84
C TYR A 122 13.63 13.52 0.79
N ALA A 123 12.62 12.92 0.18
CA ALA A 123 12.49 11.49 -0.04
C ALA A 123 11.95 11.19 -1.46
N PRO A 124 12.80 11.29 -2.53
CA PRO A 124 12.34 11.24 -3.92
C PRO A 124 11.66 9.93 -4.37
N THR A 125 11.85 8.84 -3.63
CA THR A 125 11.23 7.53 -3.90
C THR A 125 9.97 7.28 -3.07
N PHE A 126 9.54 8.26 -2.30
CA PHE A 126 8.38 8.19 -1.42
C PHE A 126 7.33 9.22 -1.85
N ASP A 127 6.05 8.84 -1.85
CA ASP A 127 4.94 9.69 -2.21
C ASP A 127 3.68 9.38 -1.40
N LEU A 128 2.81 10.39 -1.23
CA LEU A 128 1.48 10.32 -0.64
C LEU A 128 0.46 11.00 -1.58
N PRO A 129 0.17 10.36 -2.74
CA PRO A 129 -0.61 11.00 -3.79
C PRO A 129 -2.10 11.10 -3.51
N TYR A 130 -2.62 10.34 -2.55
CA TYR A 130 -4.04 10.32 -2.22
C TYR A 130 -4.30 10.98 -0.88
N MET A 131 -5.31 11.83 -0.82
CA MET A 131 -5.63 12.55 0.41
C MET A 131 -7.13 12.78 0.59
N TYR A 132 -7.55 12.83 1.82
CA TYR A 132 -8.87 13.28 2.21
C TYR A 132 -8.75 14.30 3.33
N VAL A 133 -9.40 15.42 3.13
CA VAL A 133 -9.55 16.52 4.11
C VAL A 133 -10.96 16.48 4.66
N SER A 134 -11.11 16.36 5.97
CA SER A 134 -12.44 16.36 6.59
C SER A 134 -13.24 17.59 6.16
N ASP A 135 -14.48 17.37 5.74
CA ASP A 135 -15.43 18.44 5.40
C ASP A 135 -15.90 19.23 6.64
N GLN A 136 -15.72 18.64 7.83
CA GLN A 136 -15.98 19.29 9.12
C GLN A 136 -14.69 19.71 9.80
N THR A 137 -14.78 20.76 10.63
CA THR A 137 -13.68 21.22 11.47
C THR A 137 -13.76 20.58 12.86
N ASP A 138 -12.65 20.64 13.58
CA ASP A 138 -12.61 20.32 15.02
C ASP A 138 -12.98 21.52 15.90
N ASN A 139 -13.58 22.55 15.33
CA ASN A 139 -13.88 23.92 15.78
C ASN A 139 -12.73 24.91 15.56
N PHE A 140 -11.52 24.45 15.26
CA PHE A 140 -10.34 25.30 15.05
C PHE A 140 -9.63 24.95 13.75
N ASN A 141 -9.53 23.67 13.41
CA ASN A 141 -8.74 23.13 12.30
C ASN A 141 -9.48 22.00 11.61
N ARG A 142 -8.78 21.29 10.73
CA ARG A 142 -9.27 20.08 10.05
C ARG A 142 -8.40 18.89 10.33
N ASN A 143 -9.02 17.72 10.32
CA ASN A 143 -8.34 16.43 10.31
C ASN A 143 -8.15 15.98 8.87
N VAL A 144 -7.02 15.32 8.58
CA VAL A 144 -6.69 14.86 7.23
C VAL A 144 -6.08 13.48 7.26
N VAL A 145 -6.30 12.73 6.17
CA VAL A 145 -5.59 11.47 5.87
C VAL A 145 -4.86 11.64 4.54
N LEU A 146 -3.58 11.26 4.51
CA LEU A 146 -2.81 11.09 3.30
C LEU A 146 -2.41 9.64 3.16
N SER A 147 -2.47 9.08 1.96
CA SER A 147 -2.21 7.66 1.69
C SER A 147 -1.31 7.47 0.46
N ARG A 148 -0.48 6.44 0.51
CA ARG A 148 0.25 5.95 -0.66
C ARG A 148 -0.64 5.20 -1.64
N PHE A 149 -1.78 4.72 -1.19
CA PHE A 149 -2.70 3.88 -1.94
C PHE A 149 -4.02 4.60 -2.20
N PRO A 150 -4.71 4.29 -3.31
CA PRO A 150 -5.92 5.00 -3.69
C PRO A 150 -7.05 4.81 -2.69
N LEU A 151 -7.90 5.83 -2.59
CA LEU A 151 -9.15 5.75 -1.86
C LEU A 151 -10.20 5.06 -2.74
N ALA A 152 -11.00 4.16 -2.15
CA ALA A 152 -12.06 3.43 -2.84
C ALA A 152 -13.27 3.24 -1.94
N ASP A 153 -14.44 3.03 -2.53
CA ASP A 153 -15.66 2.69 -1.80
C ASP A 153 -15.64 1.19 -1.45
N LEU A 154 -15.27 0.86 -0.23
CA LEU A 154 -15.12 -0.51 0.25
C LEU A 154 -16.43 -1.08 0.83
N ASN A 155 -17.29 -0.22 1.35
CA ASN A 155 -18.52 -0.62 2.01
C ASN A 155 -19.79 -0.43 1.13
N GLY A 156 -19.64 0.11 -0.07
CA GLY A 156 -20.72 0.27 -1.05
C GLY A 156 -21.71 1.38 -0.72
N ASP A 157 -21.27 2.45 -0.05
CA ASP A 157 -22.08 3.63 0.25
C ASP A 157 -21.90 4.77 -0.77
N ALA A 158 -21.17 4.51 -1.85
CA ALA A 158 -20.78 5.44 -2.90
C ALA A 158 -19.84 6.57 -2.44
N ARG A 159 -19.12 6.36 -1.33
CA ARG A 159 -18.11 7.28 -0.80
C ARG A 159 -16.80 6.55 -0.59
N THR A 160 -15.70 7.25 -0.73
CA THR A 160 -14.36 6.74 -0.43
C THR A 160 -13.84 7.21 0.92
N ALA A 161 -14.52 8.20 1.49
CA ALA A 161 -14.22 8.74 2.81
C ALA A 161 -15.41 9.54 3.35
N ILE A 162 -15.44 9.69 4.66
CA ILE A 162 -16.46 10.47 5.37
C ILE A 162 -15.80 11.28 6.50
N GLY A 163 -16.12 12.57 6.59
CA GLY A 163 -15.63 13.48 7.63
C GLY A 163 -16.71 13.90 8.64
N THR A 164 -17.92 13.45 8.42
CA THR A 164 -19.06 13.78 9.27
C THR A 164 -19.91 12.56 9.50
N PHE A 165 -20.02 12.15 10.75
CA PHE A 165 -21.10 11.27 11.16
C PHE A 165 -22.29 12.15 11.46
N THR A 166 -23.16 12.33 10.49
CA THR A 166 -24.37 13.09 10.70
C THR A 166 -25.20 12.35 11.75
N LEU A 167 -25.37 12.98 12.87
CA LEU A 167 -26.13 12.42 13.97
C LEU A 167 -27.60 12.65 13.73
N SER A 168 -28.38 11.62 13.99
CA SER A 168 -29.82 11.75 14.01
C SER A 168 -30.25 12.79 15.05
N ALA A 169 -31.27 13.55 14.71
CA ALA A 169 -31.91 14.50 15.62
C ALA A 169 -32.79 13.82 16.67
N ASP A 170 -32.64 12.53 16.93
CA ASP A 170 -33.45 11.82 17.91
C ASP A 170 -33.06 12.21 19.34
N ALA A 171 -33.91 13.00 19.98
CA ALA A 171 -33.71 13.44 21.35
C ALA A 171 -33.77 12.28 22.39
N ALA A 172 -34.31 11.13 22.02
CA ALA A 172 -34.32 9.93 22.86
C ALA A 172 -32.99 9.16 22.81
N ASN A 173 -32.14 9.48 21.86
CA ASN A 173 -30.82 8.86 21.73
C ASN A 173 -29.88 9.38 22.84
N PRO A 174 -29.39 8.51 23.73
CA PRO A 174 -28.50 8.94 24.83
C PRO A 174 -27.18 9.55 24.36
N TYR A 175 -26.81 9.35 23.08
CA TYR A 175 -25.61 9.90 22.47
C TYR A 175 -25.88 11.16 21.64
N TYR A 176 -27.13 11.61 21.59
CA TYR A 176 -27.48 12.81 20.87
C TYR A 176 -27.09 14.06 21.69
N THR A 177 -26.33 14.93 21.06
CA THR A 177 -26.13 16.31 21.49
C THR A 177 -26.27 17.21 20.27
N ALA A 178 -26.86 18.39 20.45
CA ALA A 178 -26.94 19.37 19.36
C ALA A 178 -25.54 19.76 18.86
N GLY A 179 -25.40 19.91 17.56
CA GLY A 179 -24.15 20.32 16.91
C GLY A 179 -23.23 19.15 16.54
N ASN A 180 -21.94 19.42 16.48
CA ASN A 180 -20.88 18.48 16.08
C ASN A 180 -20.66 17.31 17.10
N ALA A 181 -21.24 17.43 18.26
CA ALA A 181 -21.35 16.39 19.28
C ALA A 181 -20.03 15.77 19.74
N GLY A 182 -18.98 16.56 19.77
CA GLY A 182 -17.66 16.15 20.24
C GLY A 182 -16.85 15.34 19.23
N VAL A 183 -17.43 14.92 18.11
CA VAL A 183 -16.73 14.15 17.06
C VAL A 183 -15.69 15.02 16.35
N ARG A 184 -15.89 16.32 16.26
CA ARG A 184 -14.92 17.33 15.86
C ARG A 184 -14.18 17.00 14.55
N GLY A 185 -14.96 16.70 13.50
CA GLY A 185 -14.40 16.40 12.19
C GLY A 185 -13.61 15.10 12.12
N PHE A 186 -13.81 14.17 13.07
CA PHE A 186 -13.29 12.82 12.97
C PHE A 186 -13.71 12.20 11.64
N LEU A 187 -12.79 11.56 10.95
CA LEU A 187 -12.99 11.05 9.61
C LEU A 187 -12.72 9.55 9.53
N PHE A 188 -13.22 8.91 8.48
CA PHE A 188 -12.78 7.61 8.00
C PHE A 188 -12.49 7.70 6.51
N ALA A 189 -11.37 7.12 6.07
CA ALA A 189 -10.99 6.97 4.68
C ALA A 189 -10.80 5.49 4.36
N GLU A 190 -11.40 5.03 3.28
CA GLU A 190 -11.36 3.67 2.80
C GLU A 190 -10.27 3.55 1.74
N ILE A 191 -9.28 2.70 1.96
CA ILE A 191 -8.04 2.63 1.20
C ILE A 191 -7.95 1.28 0.51
N ASN A 192 -7.87 1.30 -0.83
CA ASN A 192 -7.71 0.10 -1.66
C ASN A 192 -6.23 -0.31 -1.69
N LEU A 193 -5.92 -1.47 -1.15
CA LEU A 193 -4.57 -2.01 -1.12
C LEU A 193 -4.32 -2.96 -2.31
N PRO A 194 -3.05 -3.11 -2.76
CA PRO A 194 -2.72 -4.05 -3.83
C PRO A 194 -3.03 -5.50 -3.45
N ASP A 195 -3.90 -6.15 -4.22
CA ASP A 195 -4.35 -7.53 -4.00
C ASP A 195 -3.23 -8.59 -4.07
N ASP A 196 -2.09 -8.26 -4.68
CA ASP A 196 -0.92 -9.13 -4.75
C ASP A 196 -0.04 -9.06 -3.51
N ARG A 197 -0.25 -8.04 -2.65
CA ARG A 197 0.50 -7.83 -1.43
C ARG A 197 -0.31 -8.04 -0.17
N TYR A 198 -1.61 -7.74 -0.19
CA TYR A 198 -2.47 -7.77 0.98
C TYR A 198 -3.74 -8.59 0.71
N GLY A 199 -4.22 -9.28 1.73
CA GLY A 199 -5.41 -10.13 1.63
C GLY A 199 -6.72 -9.37 1.65
N GLY A 200 -6.69 -8.14 2.11
CA GLY A 200 -7.82 -7.21 2.14
C GLY A 200 -7.35 -5.77 2.02
N ASP A 201 -8.29 -4.86 2.09
CA ASP A 201 -8.09 -3.42 2.05
C ASP A 201 -7.83 -2.83 3.45
N PHE A 202 -7.94 -1.51 3.60
CA PHE A 202 -7.65 -0.85 4.87
C PHE A 202 -8.60 0.33 5.09
N VAL A 203 -9.14 0.47 6.31
CA VAL A 203 -9.91 1.65 6.69
C VAL A 203 -9.13 2.44 7.73
N MET A 204 -8.86 3.72 7.43
CA MET A 204 -8.16 4.62 8.33
C MET A 204 -9.10 5.66 8.91
N GLY A 205 -9.36 5.58 10.21
CA GLY A 205 -10.02 6.62 10.98
C GLY A 205 -9.04 7.63 11.56
N GLY A 206 -9.46 8.87 11.73
CA GLY A 206 -8.58 9.86 12.33
C GLY A 206 -9.30 11.10 12.85
N GLY A 207 -8.78 11.66 13.95
CA GLY A 207 -9.37 12.88 14.50
C GLY A 207 -8.69 13.46 15.73
N HIS A 208 -9.22 14.61 16.13
CA HIS A 208 -8.77 15.39 17.26
C HIS A 208 -9.93 15.65 18.20
N LEU A 209 -9.94 15.01 19.36
CA LEU A 209 -11.03 15.13 20.32
C LEU A 209 -10.86 16.38 21.20
N LYS A 210 -11.90 16.68 21.99
CA LYS A 210 -11.95 17.89 22.81
C LYS A 210 -10.79 17.96 23.80
N SER A 211 -10.03 19.03 23.74
CA SER A 211 -9.00 19.36 24.75
C SER A 211 -9.61 19.84 26.07
N GLY A 212 -8.82 19.77 27.14
CA GLY A 212 -9.20 20.28 28.46
C GLY A 212 -9.59 19.22 29.46
N GLY A 213 -9.63 19.59 30.74
CA GLY A 213 -9.87 18.69 31.89
C GLY A 213 -11.15 18.99 32.65
N ALA A 214 -12.00 19.92 32.20
CA ALA A 214 -13.26 20.21 32.84
C ALA A 214 -14.25 19.07 32.64
N SER A 215 -15.23 18.89 33.52
CA SER A 215 -16.23 17.83 33.42
C SER A 215 -17.00 17.82 32.09
N GLY A 216 -17.22 19.01 31.52
CA GLY A 216 -17.82 19.15 30.18
C GLY A 216 -16.93 18.59 29.07
N ASP A 217 -15.64 18.86 29.12
CA ASP A 217 -14.66 18.36 28.16
C ASP A 217 -14.58 16.82 28.20
N LEU A 218 -14.58 16.25 29.40
CA LEU A 218 -14.58 14.80 29.62
C LEU A 218 -15.84 14.15 29.04
N SER A 219 -17.01 14.77 29.28
CA SER A 219 -18.28 14.28 28.76
C SER A 219 -18.33 14.35 27.24
N GLU A 220 -17.81 15.42 26.64
CA GLU A 220 -17.75 15.58 25.19
C GLU A 220 -16.87 14.49 24.55
N ARG A 221 -15.67 14.20 25.11
CA ARG A 221 -14.82 13.11 24.64
C ARG A 221 -15.50 11.74 24.77
N LEU A 222 -16.19 11.48 25.86
CA LEU A 222 -16.92 10.23 26.05
C LEU A 222 -18.00 10.04 24.97
N VAL A 223 -18.82 11.07 24.73
CA VAL A 223 -19.87 11.02 23.71
C VAL A 223 -19.27 10.83 22.31
N ALA A 224 -18.18 11.52 21.99
CA ALA A 224 -17.45 11.35 20.74
C ALA A 224 -16.99 9.90 20.57
N SER A 225 -16.37 9.34 21.59
CA SER A 225 -15.86 7.95 21.61
C SER A 225 -16.98 6.94 21.39
N GLN A 226 -18.12 7.13 22.02
CA GLN A 226 -19.29 6.28 21.84
C GLN A 226 -19.79 6.29 20.39
N ARG A 227 -19.73 7.42 19.73
CA ARG A 227 -20.14 7.57 18.33
C ARG A 227 -19.15 6.98 17.36
N ILE A 228 -17.88 7.21 17.59
CA ILE A 228 -16.79 6.61 16.79
C ILE A 228 -16.88 5.08 16.86
N ALA A 229 -16.96 4.54 18.06
CA ALA A 229 -17.10 3.10 18.27
C ALA A 229 -18.37 2.53 17.60
N TYR A 230 -19.50 3.22 17.80
CA TYR A 230 -20.73 2.79 17.16
C TYR A 230 -20.63 2.82 15.63
N TYR A 231 -19.99 3.84 15.06
CA TYR A 231 -19.82 3.94 13.61
C TYR A 231 -18.98 2.77 13.09
N ILE A 232 -17.89 2.42 13.78
CA ILE A 232 -17.04 1.27 13.44
C ILE A 232 -17.89 -0.02 13.47
N ASP A 233 -18.58 -0.28 14.58
CA ASP A 233 -19.37 -1.51 14.76
C ASP A 233 -20.53 -1.61 13.77
N ALA A 234 -21.30 -0.55 13.63
CA ALA A 234 -22.53 -0.58 12.82
C ALA A 234 -22.23 -0.51 11.32
N ILE A 235 -21.26 0.28 10.91
CA ILE A 235 -21.02 0.58 9.50
C ILE A 235 -19.97 -0.36 8.90
N PHE A 236 -18.84 -0.51 9.55
CA PHE A 236 -17.73 -1.31 9.01
C PHE A 236 -17.78 -2.79 9.42
N ASN A 237 -18.21 -3.10 10.64
CA ASN A 237 -18.27 -4.47 11.15
C ASN A 237 -19.62 -5.17 10.90
N GLY A 238 -20.60 -4.47 10.36
CA GLY A 238 -21.85 -5.08 9.87
C GLY A 238 -22.98 -5.20 10.85
N LEU A 239 -22.84 -4.70 12.08
CA LEU A 239 -23.95 -4.72 13.05
C LEU A 239 -25.13 -3.82 12.63
N GLY A 240 -24.89 -2.86 11.74
CA GLY A 240 -25.89 -1.95 11.21
C GLY A 240 -26.06 -1.95 9.69
N GLY A 241 -25.31 -2.78 8.94
CA GLY A 241 -25.17 -2.70 7.49
C GLY A 241 -26.50 -2.63 6.73
N ASN A 242 -27.34 -3.63 6.88
CA ASN A 242 -28.68 -3.68 6.27
C ASN A 242 -29.81 -3.43 7.29
N THR A 243 -29.47 -3.22 8.55
CA THR A 243 -30.43 -2.95 9.60
C THR A 243 -30.35 -1.48 9.97
N PRO A 244 -31.43 -0.72 9.92
CA PRO A 244 -31.41 0.65 10.41
C PRO A 244 -30.84 0.67 11.82
N ASP A 245 -29.98 1.67 12.11
CA ASP A 245 -29.53 1.91 13.48
C ASP A 245 -30.77 2.06 14.39
N PRO A 246 -31.05 1.11 15.29
CA PRO A 246 -32.26 1.13 16.09
C PRO A 246 -32.30 2.31 17.08
N ASN A 247 -31.16 2.93 17.31
CA ASN A 247 -30.99 4.08 18.19
C ASN A 247 -30.73 5.38 17.41
N PHE A 248 -30.75 5.35 16.10
CA PHE A 248 -30.50 6.50 15.22
C PHE A 248 -29.27 7.32 15.59
N ARG A 249 -28.19 6.66 16.05
CA ARG A 249 -26.96 7.32 16.49
C ARG A 249 -26.16 7.92 15.35
N CYS A 250 -26.21 7.28 14.18
CA CYS A 250 -25.60 7.77 12.96
C CYS A 250 -26.61 7.75 11.82
N SER A 251 -26.71 8.83 11.07
CA SER A 251 -27.46 8.87 9.83
C SER A 251 -26.49 8.97 8.67
N ASN A 252 -26.16 7.85 8.04
CA ASN A 252 -25.44 7.81 6.79
C ASN A 252 -26.38 7.61 5.63
N PHE A 253 -26.32 8.50 4.67
CA PHE A 253 -26.99 8.34 3.40
C PHE A 253 -26.06 8.74 2.26
N PRO A 254 -25.85 7.86 1.27
CA PRO A 254 -26.36 6.48 1.21
C PRO A 254 -25.77 5.60 2.31
N ARG A 255 -26.53 4.58 2.72
CA ARG A 255 -26.06 3.59 3.71
C ARG A 255 -25.14 2.58 3.03
N PRO A 256 -24.20 1.99 3.79
CA PRO A 256 -23.42 0.86 3.31
C PRO A 256 -24.34 -0.27 2.84
N ASN A 257 -23.99 -0.91 1.74
CA ASN A 257 -24.70 -2.07 1.21
C ASN A 257 -23.91 -3.37 1.36
N LYS A 258 -22.69 -3.28 1.81
CA LYS A 258 -21.83 -4.43 2.14
C LYS A 258 -20.99 -4.15 3.40
N VAL A 259 -20.61 -5.22 4.06
CA VAL A 259 -19.67 -5.23 5.18
C VAL A 259 -18.26 -5.37 4.62
N LEU A 260 -17.27 -4.82 5.31
CA LEU A 260 -15.86 -5.04 4.98
C LEU A 260 -15.53 -6.55 5.01
N THR A 261 -14.57 -6.96 4.18
CA THR A 261 -14.06 -8.33 4.21
C THR A 261 -13.42 -8.64 5.58
N ALA A 262 -13.40 -9.91 5.96
CA ALA A 262 -12.77 -10.35 7.21
C ALA A 262 -11.26 -10.05 7.29
N GLN A 263 -10.64 -9.66 6.18
CA GLN A 263 -9.22 -9.35 6.08
C GLN A 263 -8.92 -7.84 6.00
N THR A 264 -9.96 -6.99 6.02
CA THR A 264 -9.85 -5.53 5.97
C THR A 264 -9.99 -4.96 7.37
N PRO A 265 -8.90 -4.53 8.04
CA PRO A 265 -8.99 -3.94 9.37
C PRO A 265 -9.53 -2.51 9.33
N VAL A 266 -10.15 -2.11 10.44
CA VAL A 266 -10.36 -0.71 10.77
C VAL A 266 -9.30 -0.30 11.77
N VAL A 267 -8.56 0.76 11.44
CA VAL A 267 -7.55 1.40 12.30
C VAL A 267 -7.95 2.86 12.47
N TRP A 268 -7.83 3.39 13.67
CA TRP A 268 -8.13 4.79 13.93
C TRP A 268 -7.09 5.41 14.85
N ALA A 269 -6.77 6.67 14.60
CA ALA A 269 -5.67 7.34 15.27
C ALA A 269 -5.91 8.85 15.43
N GLY A 270 -5.12 9.49 16.26
CA GLY A 270 -5.17 10.94 16.43
C GLY A 270 -4.82 11.40 17.83
N ASP A 271 -5.13 12.65 18.10
CA ASP A 271 -5.06 13.25 19.42
C ASP A 271 -6.39 13.07 20.16
N PHE A 272 -6.40 12.13 21.10
CA PHE A 272 -7.58 11.84 21.91
C PHE A 272 -7.69 12.73 23.16
N ASN A 273 -6.68 13.56 23.42
CA ASN A 273 -6.64 14.55 24.49
C ASN A 273 -6.84 13.99 25.91
N GLU A 274 -6.52 12.70 26.12
CA GLU A 274 -6.60 12.05 27.42
C GLU A 274 -5.58 10.91 27.52
N ASP A 275 -4.85 10.83 28.63
CA ASP A 275 -3.90 9.76 28.90
C ASP A 275 -4.59 8.62 29.65
N GLU A 276 -4.75 7.48 28.98
CA GLU A 276 -5.48 6.30 29.46
C GLU A 276 -4.86 5.65 30.72
N LEU A 277 -3.58 5.86 30.97
CA LEU A 277 -2.94 5.35 32.20
C LEU A 277 -3.02 6.30 33.37
N ASN A 278 -3.25 7.59 33.13
CA ASN A 278 -3.18 8.63 34.15
C ASN A 278 -4.55 9.25 34.49
N ASN A 279 -5.61 8.98 33.72
CA ASN A 279 -6.91 9.60 33.90
C ASN A 279 -7.76 8.97 35.02
N GLY A 280 -7.43 7.75 35.46
CA GLY A 280 -8.14 7.03 36.53
C GLY A 280 -9.54 6.54 36.17
N ARG A 281 -9.89 6.52 34.88
CA ARG A 281 -11.18 6.10 34.33
C ARG A 281 -11.00 5.51 32.92
N ASP A 282 -12.04 4.92 32.37
CA ASP A 282 -12.07 4.62 30.94
C ASP A 282 -12.15 5.93 30.15
N GLY A 283 -11.07 6.26 29.47
CA GLY A 283 -10.99 7.42 28.58
C GLY A 283 -11.40 7.08 27.15
N PRO A 284 -11.20 8.01 26.20
CA PRO A 284 -11.64 7.86 24.83
C PRO A 284 -11.11 6.61 24.15
N VAL A 285 -9.84 6.30 24.35
CA VAL A 285 -9.17 5.17 23.71
C VAL A 285 -9.68 3.84 24.28
N LEU A 286 -9.69 3.72 25.61
CA LEU A 286 -10.24 2.55 26.29
C LEU A 286 -11.70 2.32 25.92
N TRP A 287 -12.48 3.42 25.85
CA TRP A 287 -13.89 3.29 25.52
C TRP A 287 -14.09 2.82 24.07
N THR A 288 -13.30 3.30 23.11
CA THR A 288 -13.40 2.87 21.72
C THR A 288 -12.87 1.45 21.46
N THR A 289 -12.03 0.90 22.35
CA THR A 289 -11.42 -0.41 22.16
C THR A 289 -11.99 -1.52 23.05
N ARG A 290 -12.64 -1.19 24.16
CA ARG A 290 -13.08 -2.21 25.16
C ARG A 290 -14.56 -2.19 25.49
N ALA A 291 -15.21 -1.04 25.45
CA ALA A 291 -16.61 -0.97 25.89
C ALA A 291 -17.56 -1.26 24.73
N ALA A 292 -18.41 -2.27 24.85
CA ALA A 292 -19.39 -2.61 23.83
C ALA A 292 -20.45 -1.51 23.70
N ALA A 293 -20.58 -0.89 22.52
CA ALA A 293 -21.61 0.08 22.23
C ALA A 293 -22.90 -0.57 21.73
N THR A 294 -22.77 -1.66 21.02
CA THR A 294 -23.85 -2.30 20.25
C THR A 294 -24.05 -3.75 20.62
N SER A 295 -23.02 -4.44 21.08
CA SER A 295 -23.05 -5.86 21.41
C SER A 295 -22.41 -6.12 22.76
N PRO A 296 -23.16 -6.09 23.86
CA PRO A 296 -22.64 -6.26 25.22
C PRO A 296 -22.11 -7.68 25.51
N GLY A 297 -22.30 -8.61 24.61
CA GLY A 297 -21.81 -9.99 24.74
C GLY A 297 -20.65 -10.34 23.82
N ALA A 298 -20.09 -9.37 23.11
CA ALA A 298 -18.99 -9.57 22.19
C ALA A 298 -17.73 -10.08 22.91
N THR A 299 -17.00 -10.95 22.24
CA THR A 299 -15.75 -11.52 22.73
C THR A 299 -14.58 -10.95 21.95
N ASP A 300 -13.47 -10.74 22.66
CA ASP A 300 -12.25 -10.23 22.06
C ASP A 300 -11.72 -11.20 20.98
N GLY A 301 -11.32 -10.65 19.84
CA GLY A 301 -10.54 -11.34 18.82
C GLY A 301 -11.30 -12.15 17.79
N THR A 302 -12.62 -12.11 17.70
CA THR A 302 -13.36 -12.99 16.79
C THR A 302 -14.50 -12.38 15.99
N ASP A 303 -15.13 -11.32 16.46
CA ASP A 303 -16.39 -10.82 15.91
C ASP A 303 -16.28 -9.44 15.25
N ARG A 304 -15.07 -8.89 15.21
CA ARG A 304 -14.78 -7.60 14.59
C ARG A 304 -15.52 -6.41 15.19
N ASP A 305 -16.06 -6.54 16.39
CA ASP A 305 -16.51 -5.38 17.12
C ASP A 305 -15.34 -4.68 17.84
N ARG A 306 -15.60 -3.71 18.66
CA ARG A 306 -14.54 -2.98 19.34
C ARG A 306 -13.88 -3.72 20.49
N THR A 307 -14.45 -4.85 20.97
CA THR A 307 -13.76 -5.72 21.91
C THR A 307 -12.67 -6.54 21.24
N ASP A 308 -12.69 -6.62 19.91
CA ASP A 308 -11.65 -7.11 19.03
C ASP A 308 -10.59 -6.05 18.71
N SER A 309 -10.38 -5.10 19.58
CA SER A 309 -9.53 -3.95 19.30
C SER A 309 -8.59 -3.64 20.45
N SER A 310 -7.42 -3.14 20.08
CA SER A 310 -6.37 -2.73 20.99
C SER A 310 -5.86 -1.34 20.63
N TYR A 311 -4.95 -0.81 21.46
CA TYR A 311 -4.29 0.47 21.23
C TYR A 311 -2.81 0.39 21.59
N ASP A 312 -2.03 1.31 21.04
CA ASP A 312 -0.59 1.33 21.21
C ASP A 312 -0.13 1.83 22.59
N ASP A 313 0.94 1.23 23.11
CA ASP A 313 1.75 1.78 24.21
C ASP A 313 3.12 2.26 23.67
N SER A 314 3.07 3.07 22.61
CA SER A 314 4.25 3.57 21.93
C SER A 314 5.15 4.38 22.88
N ARG A 315 6.46 4.15 22.76
CA ARG A 315 7.51 4.78 23.56
C ARG A 315 8.62 5.28 22.67
N ASP A 316 9.29 6.31 23.13
CA ASP A 316 10.54 6.77 22.54
C ASP A 316 11.60 5.65 22.62
N PRO A 317 12.21 5.24 21.50
CA PRO A 317 13.16 4.11 21.48
C PRO A 317 14.43 4.32 22.30
N PHE A 318 14.77 5.57 22.63
CA PHE A 318 16.02 5.90 23.35
C PHE A 318 15.80 6.16 24.84
N THR A 319 14.66 6.71 25.20
CA THR A 319 14.37 7.10 26.58
C THR A 319 13.29 6.25 27.24
N ASN A 320 12.63 5.39 26.48
CA ASN A 320 11.46 4.60 26.91
C ASN A 320 10.29 5.47 27.44
N ASN A 321 10.26 6.74 27.06
CA ASN A 321 9.21 7.66 27.47
C ASN A 321 8.01 7.56 26.51
N ARG A 322 6.79 7.48 27.06
CA ARG A 322 5.53 7.38 26.31
C ARG A 322 4.89 8.73 25.99
N ASN A 323 5.44 9.83 26.49
CA ASN A 323 4.87 11.16 26.30
C ASN A 323 4.81 11.58 24.81
N THR A 324 3.65 11.96 24.33
CA THR A 324 3.45 12.49 22.96
C THR A 324 3.25 14.00 22.93
N GLN A 325 2.92 14.65 24.06
CA GLN A 325 2.77 16.11 24.16
C GLN A 325 4.04 16.76 24.73
N GLY A 326 4.56 17.74 24.05
CA GLY A 326 5.65 18.66 24.31
C GLY A 326 6.49 18.56 25.59
N SER A 327 6.67 19.69 26.26
CA SER A 327 7.52 19.82 27.45
C SER A 327 6.83 19.45 28.77
N ASN A 328 5.53 19.29 28.78
CA ASN A 328 4.76 19.02 29.98
C ASN A 328 4.57 17.53 30.20
N ALA A 329 5.68 16.85 30.54
CA ALA A 329 5.76 15.64 31.32
C ALA A 329 4.61 14.60 31.22
N ASN A 330 4.91 13.42 30.72
CA ASN A 330 4.20 12.16 30.99
C ASN A 330 2.78 11.97 30.44
N ASN A 331 2.31 12.82 29.51
CA ASN A 331 1.00 12.65 28.89
C ASN A 331 1.13 12.03 27.51
N LYS A 332 0.59 10.82 27.35
CA LYS A 332 0.34 10.24 26.02
C LYS A 332 -1.07 10.61 25.62
N LEU A 333 -1.21 11.50 24.64
CA LEU A 333 -2.50 11.98 24.13
C LEU A 333 -2.81 11.43 22.73
N ASP A 334 -1.76 11.11 21.99
CA ASP A 334 -1.84 10.61 20.63
C ASP A 334 -1.74 9.09 20.63
N TYR A 335 -2.70 8.43 20.01
CA TYR A 335 -2.83 6.99 19.98
C TYR A 335 -3.13 6.47 18.58
N ILE A 336 -2.80 5.20 18.36
CA ILE A 336 -3.24 4.37 17.24
C ILE A 336 -3.99 3.19 17.84
N CYS A 337 -5.24 3.01 17.39
CA CYS A 337 -6.13 1.91 17.77
C CYS A 337 -6.40 1.05 16.54
N TRP A 338 -6.54 -0.26 16.71
CA TRP A 338 -6.77 -1.18 15.59
C TRP A 338 -7.51 -2.44 16.00
N GLN A 339 -8.10 -3.12 15.03
CA GLN A 339 -8.67 -4.46 15.19
C GLN A 339 -7.51 -5.48 15.19
N ASP A 340 -7.20 -6.04 16.35
CA ASP A 340 -5.98 -6.84 16.57
C ASP A 340 -6.12 -8.30 16.12
N SER A 341 -7.31 -8.80 15.88
CA SER A 341 -7.54 -10.07 15.19
C SER A 341 -7.16 -10.05 13.71
N ILE A 342 -7.10 -8.85 13.09
CA ILE A 342 -6.87 -8.68 11.66
C ILE A 342 -5.49 -8.08 11.37
N ALA A 343 -5.12 -7.02 12.08
CA ALA A 343 -3.85 -6.33 11.92
C ALA A 343 -2.93 -6.63 13.12
N VAL A 344 -1.82 -7.30 12.87
CA VAL A 344 -0.88 -7.66 13.92
C VAL A 344 0.18 -6.56 14.08
N LEU A 345 0.27 -5.96 15.24
CA LEU A 345 1.29 -4.96 15.52
C LEU A 345 2.68 -5.61 15.53
N ARG A 346 3.54 -5.21 14.62
CA ARG A 346 4.96 -5.58 14.64
C ARG A 346 5.74 -4.68 15.57
N ARG A 347 5.47 -3.37 15.50
CA ARG A 347 6.18 -2.35 16.27
C ARG A 347 5.36 -1.07 16.36
N SER A 348 5.53 -0.38 17.48
CA SER A 348 5.10 1.01 17.61
C SER A 348 6.15 1.85 18.36
N PHE A 349 6.20 3.14 18.08
CA PHE A 349 7.12 4.05 18.75
C PHE A 349 6.67 5.52 18.67
N VAL A 350 7.15 6.32 19.63
CA VAL A 350 7.06 7.78 19.58
C VAL A 350 8.30 8.32 18.88
N PHE A 351 8.13 9.07 17.80
CA PHE A 351 9.24 9.65 17.04
C PHE A 351 9.61 11.02 17.60
N ARG A 352 10.77 11.11 18.23
CA ARG A 352 11.21 12.32 18.94
C ARG A 352 12.66 12.68 18.59
N ALA A 353 12.86 13.75 17.82
CA ALA A 353 14.18 14.20 17.43
C ALA A 353 15.03 14.72 18.63
N SER A 354 14.40 15.31 19.64
CA SER A 354 15.11 15.93 20.78
C SER A 354 15.82 14.95 21.72
N THR A 355 15.40 13.68 21.71
CA THR A 355 16.01 12.61 22.53
C THR A 355 16.92 11.69 21.71
N MET A 356 16.94 11.87 20.41
CA MET A 356 17.65 11.03 19.47
C MET A 356 19.16 11.29 19.54
N PRO A 357 20.01 10.26 19.70
CA PRO A 357 21.46 10.40 19.55
C PRO A 357 21.83 10.83 18.12
N SER A 358 22.93 11.58 17.97
CA SER A 358 23.39 11.99 16.63
C SER A 358 23.68 10.83 15.69
N THR A 359 24.07 9.68 16.23
CA THR A 359 24.29 8.42 15.49
C THR A 359 23.00 7.79 14.97
N ALA A 360 21.85 8.18 15.50
CA ALA A 360 20.53 7.65 15.15
C ALA A 360 19.76 8.57 14.19
N THR A 361 20.29 9.76 13.90
CA THR A 361 19.61 10.78 13.11
C THR A 361 19.31 10.30 11.69
N PRO A 362 18.04 10.30 11.23
CA PRO A 362 17.70 9.94 9.87
C PRO A 362 18.47 10.78 8.84
N PRO A 363 18.86 10.22 7.68
CA PRO A 363 19.54 10.98 6.64
C PRO A 363 18.78 12.21 6.15
N GLU A 364 17.47 12.14 6.12
CA GLU A 364 16.54 13.19 5.70
C GLU A 364 16.68 14.47 6.56
N PHE A 365 17.09 14.32 7.83
CA PHE A 365 17.30 15.44 8.75
C PHE A 365 18.47 16.35 8.37
N ALA A 366 19.38 15.88 7.50
CA ALA A 366 20.42 16.73 6.93
C ALA A 366 19.87 17.89 6.10
N ASN A 367 18.62 17.78 5.64
CA ASN A 367 17.93 18.86 4.92
C ASN A 367 17.34 19.95 5.84
N PHE A 368 17.32 19.72 7.15
CA PHE A 368 16.87 20.73 8.09
C PHE A 368 18.03 21.70 8.40
N PRO A 369 17.89 23.00 8.12
CA PRO A 369 18.98 23.96 8.32
C PRO A 369 19.11 24.36 9.79
N GLY A 370 19.65 23.48 10.61
CA GLY A 370 19.81 23.69 12.04
C GLY A 370 20.17 22.43 12.77
N LEU A 371 20.18 22.50 14.09
CA LEU A 371 20.45 21.32 14.91
C LEU A 371 19.22 20.40 14.88
N TYR A 372 19.41 19.17 14.52
CA TYR A 372 18.33 18.17 14.32
C TYR A 372 17.43 18.01 15.54
N PHE A 373 17.96 18.15 16.75
CA PHE A 373 17.16 18.03 17.97
C PHE A 373 16.13 19.17 18.15
N ASN A 374 16.31 20.30 17.44
CA ASN A 374 15.34 21.39 17.45
C ASN A 374 14.10 21.07 16.60
N ILE A 375 14.15 20.06 15.72
CA ILE A 375 13.01 19.66 14.90
C ILE A 375 11.77 19.41 15.77
N SER A 376 11.93 18.73 16.91
CA SER A 376 10.83 18.47 17.84
C SER A 376 10.28 19.73 18.56
N ALA A 377 10.93 20.88 18.44
CA ALA A 377 10.44 22.11 19.07
C ALA A 377 9.42 22.87 18.22
N PHE A 378 9.22 22.45 16.96
CA PHE A 378 8.32 23.14 16.04
C PHE A 378 6.86 22.69 16.10
N THR A 379 6.60 21.62 16.84
CA THR A 379 5.24 21.18 17.20
C THR A 379 5.20 20.86 18.69
N ASP A 380 4.06 20.99 19.31
CA ASP A 380 3.88 20.62 20.72
C ASP A 380 3.58 19.13 20.91
N HIS A 381 3.25 18.40 19.84
CA HIS A 381 3.10 16.95 19.83
C HIS A 381 4.23 16.24 19.09
N ARG A 382 4.28 14.92 19.23
CA ARG A 382 5.24 14.01 18.59
C ARG A 382 4.49 13.00 17.77
N ALA A 383 5.04 12.66 16.59
CA ALA A 383 4.45 11.62 15.77
C ALA A 383 4.47 10.27 16.48
N VAL A 384 3.35 9.55 16.41
CA VAL A 384 3.23 8.15 16.83
C VAL A 384 3.21 7.30 15.58
N VAL A 385 3.99 6.23 15.59
CA VAL A 385 4.21 5.32 14.47
C VAL A 385 3.84 3.91 14.87
N ALA A 386 3.12 3.20 14.02
CA ALA A 386 2.88 1.77 14.15
C ALA A 386 3.11 1.06 12.81
N ASP A 387 3.83 -0.04 12.83
CA ASP A 387 4.03 -0.95 11.71
C ASP A 387 3.19 -2.20 11.92
N PHE A 388 2.30 -2.50 10.99
CA PHE A 388 1.39 -3.63 11.04
C PHE A 388 1.74 -4.70 10.01
N VAL A 389 1.63 -5.96 10.42
CA VAL A 389 1.53 -7.10 9.52
C VAL A 389 0.05 -7.27 9.18
N LEU A 390 -0.31 -6.99 7.94
CA LEU A 390 -1.67 -7.21 7.43
C LEU A 390 -1.82 -8.63 6.86
N PRO A 391 -3.06 -9.15 6.75
CA PRO A 391 -3.32 -10.45 6.17
C PRO A 391 -2.65 -10.65 4.81
N SER A 392 -2.08 -11.82 4.59
CA SER A 392 -1.49 -12.17 3.31
C SER A 392 -2.58 -12.43 2.26
N PRO A 393 -2.35 -12.10 0.99
CA PRO A 393 -3.29 -12.40 -0.08
C PRO A 393 -3.39 -13.92 -0.30
N LEU A 394 -4.47 -14.34 -0.95
CA LEU A 394 -4.52 -15.68 -1.51
C LEU A 394 -3.45 -15.83 -2.60
N VAL A 395 -2.94 -17.04 -2.79
CA VAL A 395 -2.02 -17.34 -3.88
C VAL A 395 -2.60 -16.93 -5.25
N PRO A 396 -1.77 -16.60 -6.24
CA PRO A 396 -2.22 -16.22 -7.57
C PRO A 396 -3.14 -17.28 -8.20
N SER A 397 -4.03 -16.86 -9.09
CA SER A 397 -4.94 -17.76 -9.80
C SER A 397 -5.29 -17.24 -11.19
N GLY A 398 -5.85 -18.12 -12.04
CA GLY A 398 -6.44 -17.75 -13.31
C GLY A 398 -5.45 -17.53 -14.48
N HIS A 399 -4.14 -17.69 -14.27
CA HIS A 399 -3.15 -17.66 -15.35
C HIS A 399 -3.10 -19.04 -16.03
N VAL A 400 -3.69 -19.15 -17.21
CA VAL A 400 -3.74 -20.38 -17.98
C VAL A 400 -2.83 -20.32 -19.19
N LEU A 401 -2.25 -21.44 -19.60
CA LEU A 401 -1.42 -21.52 -20.80
C LEU A 401 -2.29 -21.37 -22.04
N THR A 402 -1.78 -20.71 -23.08
CA THR A 402 -2.53 -20.43 -24.31
C THR A 402 -1.88 -20.94 -25.58
N GLY A 403 -0.58 -21.17 -25.57
CA GLY A 403 0.09 -21.71 -26.76
C GLY A 403 1.62 -21.83 -26.59
N PRO A 404 2.22 -22.76 -27.34
CA PRO A 404 1.60 -23.77 -28.21
C PRO A 404 0.71 -24.73 -27.42
N ALA A 405 -0.30 -25.34 -28.06
CA ALA A 405 -1.18 -26.29 -27.38
C ALA A 405 -0.40 -27.49 -26.82
N ASP A 406 -0.93 -28.09 -25.77
CA ASP A 406 -0.28 -29.27 -25.17
C ASP A 406 -0.15 -30.40 -26.21
N PHE A 407 0.97 -31.09 -26.17
CA PHE A 407 1.38 -32.12 -27.14
C PHE A 407 1.58 -31.59 -28.57
N SER A 408 1.78 -30.29 -28.78
CA SER A 408 2.12 -29.76 -30.11
C SER A 408 3.40 -30.40 -30.63
N GLN A 409 3.39 -30.77 -31.91
CA GLN A 409 4.52 -31.37 -32.60
C GLN A 409 5.04 -30.45 -33.71
N ASN A 410 6.23 -30.75 -34.20
CA ASN A 410 6.85 -30.08 -35.35
C ASN A 410 7.04 -28.57 -35.19
N LEU A 411 7.31 -28.10 -33.98
CA LEU A 411 7.57 -26.67 -33.73
C LEU A 411 8.99 -26.27 -34.14
N GLY A 412 9.16 -25.05 -34.59
CA GLY A 412 10.50 -24.46 -34.77
C GLY A 412 11.28 -24.37 -33.47
N LYS A 413 12.61 -24.17 -33.57
CA LYS A 413 13.52 -24.07 -32.41
C LYS A 413 13.31 -22.85 -31.52
N GLN A 414 12.46 -21.93 -31.90
CA GLN A 414 12.16 -20.70 -31.17
C GLN A 414 10.64 -20.49 -31.02
N PRO A 415 9.92 -21.45 -30.42
CA PRO A 415 8.49 -21.30 -30.24
C PRO A 415 8.20 -20.14 -29.30
N THR A 416 7.05 -19.46 -29.50
CA THR A 416 6.52 -18.48 -28.55
C THR A 416 5.58 -19.18 -27.59
N LEU A 417 5.91 -19.13 -26.30
CA LEU A 417 5.11 -19.71 -25.22
C LEU A 417 4.22 -18.61 -24.62
N GLY A 418 2.92 -18.85 -24.56
CA GLY A 418 1.93 -17.86 -24.17
C GLY A 418 1.03 -18.31 -23.01
N TRP A 419 0.56 -17.36 -22.23
CA TRP A 419 -0.39 -17.57 -21.13
C TRP A 419 -1.30 -16.35 -20.95
N THR A 420 -2.31 -16.45 -20.10
CA THR A 420 -3.19 -15.32 -19.75
C THR A 420 -2.69 -14.59 -18.52
N ALA A 421 -3.09 -13.32 -18.35
CA ALA A 421 -2.94 -12.64 -17.07
C ALA A 421 -3.72 -13.38 -15.97
N GLY A 422 -3.12 -13.47 -14.79
CA GLY A 422 -3.73 -14.01 -13.58
C GLY A 422 -4.20 -12.92 -12.63
N ALA A 423 -4.98 -13.30 -11.63
CA ALA A 423 -5.38 -12.44 -10.53
C ALA A 423 -4.35 -12.50 -9.39
N ARG A 424 -4.13 -11.39 -8.70
CA ARG A 424 -3.24 -11.24 -7.54
C ARG A 424 -1.79 -11.66 -7.82
N VAL A 425 -1.24 -11.32 -8.96
CA VAL A 425 0.10 -11.71 -9.39
C VAL A 425 1.07 -10.55 -9.21
N SER A 426 2.16 -10.77 -8.46
CA SER A 426 3.31 -9.87 -8.40
C SER A 426 4.32 -10.13 -9.52
N SER A 427 4.51 -11.40 -9.87
CA SER A 427 5.43 -11.80 -10.94
C SER A 427 5.10 -13.18 -11.48
N TYR A 428 5.58 -13.45 -12.70
CA TYR A 428 5.55 -14.79 -13.32
C TYR A 428 6.96 -15.34 -13.46
N GLN A 429 7.06 -16.66 -13.53
CA GLN A 429 8.26 -17.40 -13.86
C GLN A 429 7.90 -18.45 -14.92
N LEU A 430 8.37 -18.25 -16.14
CA LEU A 430 8.33 -19.27 -17.19
C LEU A 430 9.46 -20.28 -16.91
N ALA A 431 9.15 -21.55 -17.05
CA ALA A 431 10.13 -22.65 -16.99
C ALA A 431 9.95 -23.60 -18.17
N VAL A 432 11.07 -24.03 -18.76
CA VAL A 432 11.13 -25.03 -19.82
C VAL A 432 12.17 -26.09 -19.43
N SER A 433 11.81 -27.35 -19.54
CA SER A 433 12.66 -28.49 -19.15
C SER A 433 12.52 -29.64 -20.15
N THR A 434 13.49 -30.55 -20.14
CA THR A 434 13.37 -31.88 -20.77
C THR A 434 12.65 -32.88 -19.86
N ASN A 435 12.40 -32.53 -18.60
CA ASN A 435 11.72 -33.39 -17.64
C ASN A 435 10.26 -32.92 -17.45
N SER A 436 9.32 -33.83 -17.43
CA SER A 436 7.90 -33.53 -17.29
C SER A 436 7.49 -32.95 -15.94
N ASP A 437 8.33 -33.05 -14.92
CA ASP A 437 8.16 -32.41 -13.60
C ASP A 437 8.81 -31.03 -13.52
N LEU A 438 9.32 -30.52 -14.64
CA LEU A 438 10.09 -29.27 -14.76
C LEU A 438 11.38 -29.23 -13.91
N SER A 439 11.85 -30.37 -13.42
CA SER A 439 13.14 -30.44 -12.74
C SER A 439 14.28 -30.10 -13.72
N SER A 440 15.32 -29.44 -13.18
CA SER A 440 16.49 -29.02 -13.98
C SER A 440 16.13 -28.26 -15.27
N PRO A 441 15.40 -27.13 -15.17
CA PRO A 441 14.95 -26.40 -16.35
C PRO A 441 16.14 -25.94 -17.20
N ILE A 442 16.01 -26.10 -18.51
CA ILE A 442 17.00 -25.61 -19.48
C ILE A 442 16.85 -24.12 -19.76
N TYR A 443 15.67 -23.58 -19.47
CA TYR A 443 15.38 -22.16 -19.59
C TYR A 443 14.40 -21.71 -18.52
N THR A 444 14.70 -20.57 -17.91
CA THR A 444 13.77 -19.88 -17.01
C THR A 444 13.78 -18.39 -17.30
N ALA A 445 12.63 -17.75 -17.24
CA ALA A 445 12.50 -16.31 -17.44
C ALA A 445 11.53 -15.71 -16.43
N PRO A 446 11.98 -14.74 -15.61
CA PRO A 446 11.09 -13.92 -14.81
C PRO A 446 10.35 -12.92 -15.69
N VAL A 447 9.05 -12.73 -15.43
CA VAL A 447 8.19 -11.79 -16.16
C VAL A 447 7.40 -10.97 -15.13
N PRO A 448 7.35 -9.64 -15.26
CA PRO A 448 6.56 -8.80 -14.36
C PRO A 448 5.05 -9.07 -14.52
N SER A 449 4.27 -8.71 -13.50
CA SER A 449 2.81 -8.88 -13.53
C SER A 449 2.12 -8.18 -14.69
N SER A 450 2.71 -7.09 -15.20
CA SER A 450 2.21 -6.36 -16.36
C SER A 450 2.45 -7.02 -17.73
N GLY A 451 3.12 -8.19 -17.73
CA GLY A 451 3.49 -8.89 -18.98
C GLY A 451 4.87 -8.49 -19.51
N PRO A 452 5.23 -8.95 -20.70
CA PRO A 452 4.36 -9.61 -21.70
C PRO A 452 3.89 -10.99 -21.27
N TYR A 453 2.71 -11.40 -21.72
CA TYR A 453 2.13 -12.73 -21.42
C TYR A 453 2.48 -13.76 -22.49
N SER A 454 3.58 -13.58 -23.15
CA SER A 454 4.19 -14.53 -24.08
C SER A 454 5.69 -14.25 -24.20
N LEU A 455 6.48 -15.30 -24.34
CA LEU A 455 7.93 -15.21 -24.55
C LEU A 455 8.36 -16.19 -25.64
N GLN A 456 9.20 -15.69 -26.54
CA GLN A 456 9.90 -16.53 -27.51
C GLN A 456 11.11 -17.20 -26.84
N ILE A 457 11.27 -18.49 -27.06
CA ILE A 457 12.46 -19.23 -26.58
C ILE A 457 13.70 -18.73 -27.35
N PRO A 458 14.79 -18.42 -26.66
CA PRO A 458 16.03 -17.99 -27.30
C PRO A 458 16.62 -19.07 -28.21
N ALA A 459 17.34 -18.61 -29.25
CA ALA A 459 18.05 -19.51 -30.15
C ALA A 459 19.09 -20.38 -29.44
N GLY A 460 19.33 -21.57 -29.93
CA GLY A 460 20.38 -22.47 -29.47
C GLY A 460 20.05 -23.31 -28.22
N LEU A 461 18.85 -23.16 -27.64
CA LEU A 461 18.44 -23.92 -26.45
C LEU A 461 17.74 -25.23 -26.78
N LEU A 462 17.05 -25.32 -27.91
CA LEU A 462 16.24 -26.47 -28.27
C LEU A 462 16.92 -27.29 -29.36
N ALA A 463 16.96 -28.61 -29.17
CA ALA A 463 17.49 -29.56 -30.14
C ALA A 463 16.36 -30.05 -31.07
N ASN A 464 16.71 -30.43 -32.31
CA ASN A 464 15.81 -31.12 -33.22
C ASN A 464 15.26 -32.38 -32.56
N CYS A 465 14.01 -32.70 -32.82
CA CYS A 465 13.27 -33.84 -32.27
C CYS A 465 13.16 -33.86 -30.73
N GLY A 466 13.65 -32.84 -30.07
CA GLY A 466 13.59 -32.76 -28.60
C GLY A 466 12.15 -32.55 -28.13
N THR A 467 11.73 -33.31 -27.13
CA THR A 467 10.48 -33.08 -26.41
C THR A 467 10.77 -32.21 -25.19
N TYR A 468 10.01 -31.16 -25.03
CA TYR A 468 10.16 -30.19 -23.97
C TYR A 468 8.85 -30.01 -23.23
N TYR A 469 8.99 -29.77 -21.93
CA TYR A 469 7.89 -29.51 -21.03
C TYR A 469 7.99 -28.09 -20.50
N TRP A 470 6.86 -27.41 -20.37
CA TRP A 470 6.85 -26.03 -19.93
C TRP A 470 5.62 -25.67 -19.12
N SER A 471 5.76 -24.71 -18.27
CA SER A 471 4.67 -24.09 -17.56
C SER A 471 5.06 -22.70 -17.07
N VAL A 472 4.07 -21.98 -16.54
CA VAL A 472 4.25 -20.69 -15.89
C VAL A 472 3.76 -20.79 -14.47
N SER A 473 4.60 -20.42 -13.52
CA SER A 473 4.19 -20.17 -12.13
C SER A 473 4.01 -18.67 -11.91
N ALA A 474 3.03 -18.32 -11.10
CA ALA A 474 2.77 -16.97 -10.66
C ALA A 474 3.00 -16.87 -9.15
N THR A 475 3.58 -15.77 -8.70
CA THR A 475 3.95 -15.54 -7.31
C THR A 475 3.38 -14.23 -6.80
N ASN A 476 2.98 -14.22 -5.53
CA ASN A 476 2.68 -13.05 -4.73
C ASN A 476 3.14 -13.26 -3.28
N ARG A 477 2.81 -12.34 -2.37
CA ARG A 477 3.14 -12.48 -0.94
C ARG A 477 2.51 -13.73 -0.29
N GLY A 478 1.36 -14.18 -0.77
CA GLY A 478 0.66 -15.38 -0.27
C GLY A 478 1.30 -16.69 -0.72
N GLY A 479 2.20 -16.66 -1.69
CA GLY A 479 2.90 -17.83 -2.19
C GLY A 479 2.97 -17.92 -3.72
N THR A 480 3.36 -19.10 -4.19
CA THR A 480 3.50 -19.41 -5.62
C THR A 480 2.48 -20.45 -6.03
N ALA A 481 1.83 -20.24 -7.16
CA ALA A 481 0.93 -21.19 -7.80
C ALA A 481 1.41 -21.51 -9.21
N LEU A 482 1.41 -22.79 -9.55
CA LEU A 482 1.59 -23.24 -10.94
C LEU A 482 0.33 -22.93 -11.73
N SER A 483 0.45 -22.74 -13.05
CA SER A 483 -0.70 -22.59 -13.94
C SER A 483 -1.71 -23.74 -13.72
N PRO A 484 -3.03 -23.45 -13.60
CA PRO A 484 -4.06 -24.47 -13.56
C PRO A 484 -4.09 -25.38 -14.80
N SER A 485 -3.49 -24.95 -15.91
CA SER A 485 -3.29 -25.80 -17.10
C SER A 485 -2.30 -26.94 -16.86
N GLY A 486 -1.55 -26.91 -15.76
CA GLY A 486 -0.50 -27.86 -15.47
C GLY A 486 0.78 -27.60 -16.29
N VAL A 487 1.46 -28.68 -16.63
CA VAL A 487 2.66 -28.67 -17.46
C VAL A 487 2.28 -29.14 -18.85
N TRP A 488 2.53 -28.32 -19.85
CA TRP A 488 2.33 -28.63 -21.26
C TRP A 488 3.62 -29.09 -21.90
N SER A 489 3.50 -29.86 -23.00
CA SER A 489 4.62 -30.35 -23.77
C SER A 489 4.55 -29.94 -25.21
N PHE A 490 5.72 -29.86 -25.84
CA PHE A 490 5.84 -29.72 -27.29
C PHE A 490 7.06 -30.47 -27.79
N GLN A 491 7.04 -30.84 -29.07
CA GLN A 491 8.17 -31.42 -29.75
C GLN A 491 8.68 -30.49 -30.86
N VAL A 492 10.01 -30.33 -30.91
CA VAL A 492 10.66 -29.57 -31.95
C VAL A 492 10.77 -30.44 -33.21
N ARG A 493 10.55 -29.81 -34.36
CA ARG A 493 10.65 -30.48 -35.66
C ARG A 493 11.98 -31.16 -35.88
N GLY A 494 12.00 -32.14 -36.73
CA GLY A 494 13.21 -32.79 -37.19
C GLY A 494 14.13 -31.87 -37.98
N LEU A 495 15.37 -32.26 -38.09
CA LEU A 495 16.29 -31.64 -39.02
C LEU A 495 15.80 -31.98 -40.45
N CYS A 496 15.76 -31.03 -41.36
CA CYS A 496 15.37 -31.23 -42.77
C CYS A 496 13.87 -31.41 -43.06
N ASP A 497 12.99 -31.45 -42.06
CA ASP A 497 11.54 -31.35 -42.25
C ASP A 497 11.19 -29.87 -42.48
N ILE A 498 11.23 -29.44 -43.73
CA ILE A 498 11.08 -28.04 -44.10
C ILE A 498 9.59 -27.65 -44.17
N ASN A 499 8.75 -28.54 -44.67
CA ASN A 499 7.30 -28.32 -44.82
C ASN A 499 6.53 -28.55 -43.50
N ILE A 500 7.19 -29.08 -42.46
CA ILE A 500 6.64 -29.28 -41.09
C ILE A 500 5.51 -30.31 -41.07
N ASP A 501 5.56 -31.35 -41.90
CA ASP A 501 4.56 -32.41 -41.91
C ASP A 501 4.96 -33.66 -41.09
N GLY A 502 6.19 -33.69 -40.53
CA GLY A 502 6.72 -34.77 -39.70
C GLY A 502 7.49 -35.84 -40.44
N PHE A 503 7.64 -35.68 -41.78
CA PHE A 503 8.43 -36.56 -42.60
C PHE A 503 9.56 -35.77 -43.28
N VAL A 504 10.60 -36.45 -43.73
CA VAL A 504 11.60 -35.87 -44.65
C VAL A 504 11.51 -36.62 -45.94
N ASP A 505 10.81 -36.03 -46.93
CA ASP A 505 10.45 -36.71 -48.19
C ASP A 505 10.70 -35.83 -49.42
N ASP A 506 10.12 -36.26 -50.58
CA ASP A 506 10.26 -35.56 -51.86
C ASP A 506 9.79 -34.10 -51.79
N THR A 507 8.84 -33.79 -50.91
CA THR A 507 8.33 -32.42 -50.76
C THR A 507 9.35 -31.50 -50.13
N ASP A 508 10.05 -32.01 -49.10
CA ASP A 508 11.14 -31.27 -48.45
C ASP A 508 12.34 -31.14 -49.38
N PHE A 509 12.62 -32.19 -50.16
CA PHE A 509 13.68 -32.12 -51.16
C PHE A 509 13.46 -30.99 -52.18
N VAL A 510 12.24 -30.81 -52.66
CA VAL A 510 11.91 -29.70 -53.56
C VAL A 510 12.13 -28.35 -52.90
N LEU A 511 11.75 -28.21 -51.63
CA LEU A 511 11.97 -26.98 -50.87
C LEU A 511 13.47 -26.74 -50.61
N PHE A 512 14.20 -27.76 -50.23
CA PHE A 512 15.65 -27.70 -50.06
C PHE A 512 16.37 -27.33 -51.36
N ALA A 513 16.02 -27.98 -52.49
CA ALA A 513 16.62 -27.66 -53.77
C ALA A 513 16.39 -26.22 -54.18
N THR A 514 15.23 -25.65 -53.85
CA THR A 514 14.93 -24.24 -54.10
C THR A 514 15.82 -23.33 -53.22
N ALA A 515 16.03 -23.68 -51.94
CA ALA A 515 16.91 -22.95 -51.03
C ALA A 515 18.38 -23.06 -51.46
N TYR A 516 18.82 -24.24 -51.93
CA TYR A 516 20.16 -24.49 -52.44
C TYR A 516 20.52 -23.61 -53.66
N ASP A 517 19.55 -23.42 -54.56
CA ASP A 517 19.73 -22.53 -55.72
C ASP A 517 19.88 -21.04 -55.35
N LEU A 518 19.41 -20.65 -54.17
CA LEU A 518 19.47 -19.27 -53.69
C LEU A 518 20.66 -18.95 -52.79
N PHE A 519 21.42 -19.96 -52.34
CA PHE A 519 22.63 -19.91 -51.52
C PHE A 519 22.57 -19.23 -50.15
N GLU A 520 21.55 -18.46 -49.83
CA GLU A 520 21.49 -17.62 -48.63
C GLU A 520 20.11 -17.70 -47.91
N THR A 521 19.45 -18.84 -47.91
CA THR A 521 18.15 -18.95 -47.24
C THR A 521 18.26 -19.74 -45.91
N PRO A 522 17.66 -19.23 -44.84
CA PRO A 522 17.71 -19.90 -43.52
C PRO A 522 17.06 -21.28 -43.49
N ASP A 523 16.18 -21.57 -44.47
CA ASP A 523 15.38 -22.79 -44.49
C ASP A 523 16.16 -24.01 -44.96
N GLY A 524 17.28 -23.84 -45.65
CA GLY A 524 18.17 -24.91 -46.10
C GLY A 524 19.50 -25.03 -45.35
N ASP A 525 19.85 -24.06 -44.51
CA ASP A 525 21.05 -24.06 -43.70
C ASP A 525 20.85 -24.95 -42.45
N PHE A 526 21.11 -26.23 -42.60
CA PHE A 526 20.92 -27.23 -41.55
C PHE A 526 22.08 -27.34 -40.57
N ASN A 527 23.28 -26.91 -41.00
CA ASN A 527 24.48 -26.92 -40.19
C ASN A 527 24.68 -25.60 -39.42
N GLY A 528 23.99 -24.51 -39.81
CA GLY A 528 24.01 -23.22 -39.14
C GLY A 528 25.22 -22.36 -39.48
N ASP A 529 25.89 -22.56 -40.61
CA ASP A 529 27.09 -21.80 -41.05
C ASP A 529 26.75 -20.55 -41.85
N GLY A 530 25.45 -20.33 -42.18
CA GLY A 530 24.93 -19.17 -42.89
C GLY A 530 24.81 -19.37 -44.41
N PHE A 531 25.11 -20.55 -44.91
CA PHE A 531 24.99 -20.90 -46.31
C PHE A 531 24.12 -22.15 -46.46
N THR A 532 23.47 -22.31 -47.62
CA THR A 532 22.79 -23.54 -48.00
C THR A 532 23.65 -24.19 -49.08
N ASP A 533 24.45 -25.18 -48.74
CA ASP A 533 25.45 -25.77 -49.62
C ASP A 533 25.56 -27.31 -49.57
N ASP A 534 26.65 -27.87 -50.11
CA ASP A 534 26.87 -29.33 -50.13
C ASP A 534 26.91 -29.96 -48.76
N ALA A 535 27.30 -29.23 -47.73
CA ALA A 535 27.31 -29.74 -46.36
C ALA A 535 25.91 -29.96 -45.84
N ASP A 536 24.97 -29.08 -46.16
CA ASP A 536 23.56 -29.22 -45.83
C ASP A 536 22.88 -30.31 -46.64
N PHE A 537 23.26 -30.45 -47.91
CA PHE A 537 22.77 -31.54 -48.72
C PHE A 537 23.10 -32.92 -48.13
N VAL A 538 24.29 -33.09 -47.58
CA VAL A 538 24.66 -34.33 -46.89
C VAL A 538 23.79 -34.58 -45.65
N LEU A 539 23.46 -33.55 -44.89
CA LEU A 539 22.55 -33.65 -43.76
C LEU A 539 21.13 -34.02 -44.22
N PHE A 540 20.66 -33.38 -45.29
CA PHE A 540 19.35 -33.68 -45.88
C PHE A 540 19.25 -35.14 -46.36
N ALA A 541 20.25 -35.61 -47.14
CA ALA A 541 20.29 -36.95 -47.70
C ALA A 541 20.25 -38.05 -46.59
N ASN A 542 20.97 -37.83 -45.47
CA ASN A 542 20.92 -38.72 -44.31
C ASN A 542 19.54 -38.72 -43.62
N ALA A 543 18.86 -37.60 -43.53
CA ALA A 543 17.54 -37.51 -42.94
C ALA A 543 16.47 -38.12 -43.86
N TYR A 544 16.60 -37.92 -45.18
CA TYR A 544 15.72 -38.47 -46.20
C TYR A 544 15.71 -40.02 -46.19
N ASP A 545 16.90 -40.63 -46.06
CA ASP A 545 16.99 -42.11 -45.96
C ASP A 545 16.29 -42.68 -44.72
N ALA A 546 16.12 -41.88 -43.67
CA ALA A 546 15.45 -42.26 -42.44
C ALA A 546 13.91 -42.14 -42.52
N LEU A 547 13.33 -41.44 -43.49
CA LEU A 547 11.90 -41.19 -43.77
C LEU A 547 11.10 -40.50 -42.63
N LEU A 548 11.64 -40.39 -41.45
CA LEU A 548 11.00 -39.77 -40.29
C LEU A 548 11.83 -38.57 -39.85
N ALA A 549 11.20 -37.43 -39.70
CA ALA A 549 11.88 -36.25 -39.17
C ALA A 549 12.31 -36.46 -37.69
N CYS A 550 11.47 -37.18 -36.91
CA CYS A 550 11.75 -37.54 -35.52
C CYS A 550 11.33 -38.97 -35.24
N PRO A 551 12.22 -39.84 -34.71
CA PRO A 551 11.91 -41.22 -34.39
C PRO A 551 10.92 -41.37 -33.21
#